data_5c928cf5c2b5e876fe31f0f136410f27
#
_entry.id   5c928cf5c2b5e876fe31f0f136410f27
#
_cell.length_a   1.000
_cell.length_b   1.000
_cell.length_c   1.000
_cell.angle_alpha   90.00
_cell.angle_beta   90.00
_cell.angle_gamma   90.00
#
_symmetry.space_group_name_H-M   'P 1'
#
loop_
_entity.id
_entity.type
_entity.pdbx_description
1 polymer ?
#
loop_
_entity_poly.entity_id
_entity_poly.type
_entity_poly.pdbx_seq_one_letter_code
_entity_poly.pdbx_strand_id
1 'polypeptide(L)'
;MLTTSGKKIVNEKGQEVILRSIGIGGWLMMEGYMLGGKNIPEHVFKDKIKALYGKRKLERFTSDFQEHFFNENDVARIKNLGFNCARLPFNYRVLAGKNGFKLLDNVVRWFSKYKVYLILDLHAAPGSQNYDWHSDSDGVAKLWNDDKFIKQTVNLWDKISKRYKNEGYIAGYDILNEPVTKKVNKINILYSRIIDVIRKNKDHHIIFIEPNMWAADFKGIKKSKDDNFAWSVHFYLPINFTFNWNPLLKCPPRAYMKKELMKFKKIQERDNVPIFVGEFGVASRCTECHAELKWVEHTLSIFKEFGWSWSYWTYKSVAGALVPDGLYRIFDHEMFRRDSVAPGMENIYNILGYNEKKFYRTLDTDNFSLHKELHKIISRY
;
A
#
# COMPACT_ATOMS: atom_id res chain seq x y z
N MET A 1 -9.69 -11.45 -17.10
CA MET A 1 -9.84 -11.00 -15.69
C MET A 1 -9.34 -12.11 -14.78
N LEU A 2 -8.73 -11.79 -13.62
CA LEU A 2 -8.32 -12.81 -12.65
C LEU A 2 -9.50 -13.22 -11.77
N THR A 3 -9.47 -14.47 -11.30
CA THR A 3 -10.43 -15.01 -10.33
C THR A 3 -9.72 -15.90 -9.31
N THR A 4 -10.43 -16.32 -8.27
CA THR A 4 -9.92 -17.30 -7.31
C THR A 4 -10.45 -18.70 -7.62
N SER A 5 -9.63 -19.72 -7.40
CA SER A 5 -10.00 -21.13 -7.49
C SER A 5 -9.33 -21.89 -6.34
N GLY A 6 -10.11 -22.22 -5.32
CA GLY A 6 -9.56 -22.72 -4.07
C GLY A 6 -8.50 -21.78 -3.50
N LYS A 7 -7.31 -22.29 -3.23
CA LYS A 7 -6.19 -21.51 -2.65
C LYS A 7 -5.35 -20.74 -3.68
N LYS A 8 -5.80 -20.61 -4.93
CA LYS A 8 -5.05 -20.04 -6.04
C LYS A 8 -5.77 -18.85 -6.66
N ILE A 9 -5.01 -17.89 -7.16
CA ILE A 9 -5.47 -16.91 -8.13
C ILE A 9 -5.21 -17.48 -9.51
N VAL A 10 -6.19 -17.40 -10.41
CA VAL A 10 -6.11 -17.97 -11.75
C VAL A 10 -6.54 -16.98 -12.82
N ASN A 11 -6.00 -17.15 -14.02
CA ASN A 11 -6.44 -16.39 -15.20
C ASN A 11 -7.67 -17.05 -15.88
N GLU A 12 -8.16 -16.46 -16.95
CA GLU A 12 -9.31 -16.93 -17.72
C GLU A 12 -9.16 -18.34 -18.31
N LYS A 13 -7.91 -18.82 -18.39
CA LYS A 13 -7.59 -20.20 -18.85
C LYS A 13 -7.47 -21.18 -17.69
N GLY A 14 -7.77 -20.77 -16.46
CA GLY A 14 -7.60 -21.58 -15.24
C GLY A 14 -6.14 -21.77 -14.82
N GLN A 15 -5.19 -21.09 -15.44
CA GLN A 15 -3.77 -21.18 -15.08
C GLN A 15 -3.48 -20.31 -13.85
N GLU A 16 -2.71 -20.87 -12.93
CA GLU A 16 -2.29 -20.16 -11.71
C GLU A 16 -1.44 -18.92 -12.02
N VAL A 17 -1.76 -17.83 -11.32
CA VAL A 17 -1.04 -16.57 -11.41
C VAL A 17 -0.57 -16.18 -10.00
N ILE A 18 0.73 -16.14 -9.79
CA ILE A 18 1.32 -15.56 -8.59
C ILE A 18 1.50 -14.06 -8.85
N LEU A 19 0.81 -13.23 -8.07
CA LEU A 19 0.97 -11.77 -8.13
C LEU A 19 2.27 -11.39 -7.40
N ARG A 20 3.28 -11.02 -8.16
CA ARG A 20 4.53 -10.44 -7.67
C ARG A 20 4.38 -8.93 -7.75
N SER A 21 3.95 -8.36 -6.65
CA SER A 21 3.50 -6.98 -6.60
C SER A 21 4.49 -6.07 -5.87
N ILE A 22 4.36 -4.78 -6.13
CA ILE A 22 5.03 -3.71 -5.38
C ILE A 22 4.02 -2.67 -4.94
N GLY A 23 4.09 -2.22 -3.68
CA GLY A 23 3.25 -1.16 -3.15
C GLY A 23 3.68 0.21 -3.64
N ILE A 24 2.76 1.02 -4.16
CA ILE A 24 3.03 2.41 -4.58
C ILE A 24 2.70 3.34 -3.40
N GLY A 25 3.41 3.16 -2.30
CA GLY A 25 3.22 4.00 -1.10
C GLY A 25 3.68 5.43 -1.30
N GLY A 26 3.15 6.35 -0.47
CA GLY A 26 3.56 7.75 -0.43
C GLY A 26 2.99 8.63 -1.55
N TRP A 27 2.25 8.10 -2.50
CA TRP A 27 1.74 8.82 -3.66
C TRP A 27 0.30 9.33 -3.49
N LEU A 28 -0.69 8.44 -3.57
CA LEU A 28 -2.11 8.80 -3.39
C LEU A 28 -2.58 8.68 -1.94
N MET A 29 -1.70 8.27 -1.08
CA MET A 29 -1.71 8.39 0.37
C MET A 29 -0.32 8.82 0.81
N MET A 30 -0.17 10.05 1.29
CA MET A 30 1.13 10.61 1.68
C MET A 30 1.51 10.11 3.07
N GLU A 31 2.75 9.62 3.18
CA GLU A 31 3.34 9.22 4.46
C GLU A 31 4.67 9.93 4.68
N GLY A 32 4.82 10.57 5.84
CA GLY A 32 5.93 11.47 6.11
C GLY A 32 7.30 10.81 6.01
N TYR A 33 7.43 9.57 6.48
CA TYR A 33 8.71 8.86 6.44
C TYR A 33 9.20 8.59 5.00
N MET A 34 8.28 8.41 4.06
CA MET A 34 8.63 8.23 2.64
C MET A 34 9.15 9.51 1.99
N LEU A 35 8.91 10.65 2.64
CA LEU A 35 9.42 11.96 2.26
C LEU A 35 10.52 12.45 3.21
N GLY A 36 11.12 11.54 4.01
CA GLY A 36 12.24 11.81 4.90
C GLY A 36 11.88 12.57 6.18
N GLY A 37 10.60 12.58 6.59
CA GLY A 37 10.14 13.38 7.73
C GLY A 37 9.24 12.64 8.71
N LYS A 38 8.64 13.45 9.60
CA LYS A 38 7.68 12.95 10.58
C LYS A 38 6.40 12.49 9.91
N ASN A 39 5.82 11.46 10.48
CA ASN A 39 4.51 10.98 10.07
C ASN A 39 3.42 11.86 10.69
N ILE A 40 2.72 12.58 9.84
CA ILE A 40 1.53 13.36 10.19
C ILE A 40 0.40 12.99 9.25
N PRO A 41 -0.87 13.08 9.66
CA PRO A 41 -1.99 12.81 8.77
C PRO A 41 -1.95 13.70 7.52
N GLU A 42 -2.24 13.12 6.36
CA GLU A 42 -2.17 13.84 5.08
C GLU A 42 -3.07 15.09 5.06
N HIS A 43 -4.28 15.00 5.62
CA HIS A 43 -5.18 16.15 5.67
C HIS A 43 -4.60 17.29 6.52
N VAL A 44 -3.96 17.00 7.66
CA VAL A 44 -3.32 18.02 8.52
C VAL A 44 -2.20 18.72 7.75
N PHE A 45 -1.39 17.96 7.03
CA PHE A 45 -0.34 18.50 6.17
C PHE A 45 -0.92 19.42 5.08
N LYS A 46 -1.95 18.97 4.37
CA LYS A 46 -2.60 19.74 3.30
C LYS A 46 -3.34 20.97 3.81
N ASP A 47 -3.99 20.88 4.97
CA ASP A 47 -4.66 22.03 5.60
C ASP A 47 -3.66 23.11 6.02
N LYS A 48 -2.47 22.71 6.46
CA LYS A 48 -1.39 23.68 6.77
C LYS A 48 -0.88 24.37 5.50
N ILE A 49 -0.68 23.66 4.39
CA ILE A 49 -0.35 24.30 3.10
C ILE A 49 -1.44 25.32 2.71
N LYS A 50 -2.70 24.92 2.84
CA LYS A 50 -3.84 25.79 2.53
C LYS A 50 -3.87 27.04 3.41
N ALA A 51 -3.59 26.89 4.70
CA ALA A 51 -3.55 28.01 5.65
C ALA A 51 -2.41 28.99 5.34
N LEU A 52 -1.22 28.48 4.99
CA LEU A 52 -0.04 29.30 4.71
C LEU A 52 -0.08 30.00 3.33
N TYR A 53 -0.58 29.30 2.32
CA TYR A 53 -0.42 29.71 0.90
C TYR A 53 -1.74 29.78 0.12
N GLY A 54 -2.86 29.46 0.73
CA GLY A 54 -4.19 29.48 0.11
C GLY A 54 -4.54 28.24 -0.71
N LYS A 55 -5.82 28.15 -1.09
CA LYS A 55 -6.41 27.01 -1.79
C LYS A 55 -5.74 26.72 -3.15
N ARG A 56 -5.47 27.77 -3.95
CA ARG A 56 -4.86 27.63 -5.27
C ARG A 56 -3.48 27.00 -5.21
N LYS A 57 -2.69 27.35 -4.18
CA LYS A 57 -1.36 26.77 -3.99
C LYS A 57 -1.45 25.30 -3.58
N LEU A 58 -2.40 24.94 -2.72
CA LEU A 58 -2.64 23.54 -2.36
C LEU A 58 -3.06 22.68 -3.58
N GLU A 59 -3.95 23.20 -4.43
CA GLU A 59 -4.38 22.50 -5.65
C GLU A 59 -3.19 22.26 -6.60
N ARG A 60 -2.35 23.27 -6.80
CA ARG A 60 -1.13 23.15 -7.58
C ARG A 60 -0.15 22.18 -6.96
N PHE A 61 0.14 22.30 -5.67
CA PHE A 61 1.00 21.36 -4.95
C PHE A 61 0.53 19.92 -5.16
N THR A 62 -0.76 19.67 -5.00
CA THR A 62 -1.32 18.31 -5.12
C THR A 62 -1.13 17.77 -6.55
N SER A 63 -1.38 18.59 -7.58
CA SER A 63 -1.19 18.20 -8.97
C SER A 63 0.28 17.91 -9.29
N ASP A 64 1.16 18.86 -8.95
CA ASP A 64 2.59 18.75 -9.27
C ASP A 64 3.25 17.60 -8.50
N PHE A 65 2.87 17.40 -7.22
CA PHE A 65 3.33 16.26 -6.44
C PHE A 65 2.90 14.93 -7.09
N GLN A 66 1.64 14.82 -7.50
CA GLN A 66 1.12 13.60 -8.13
C GLN A 66 1.82 13.29 -9.45
N GLU A 67 2.09 14.30 -10.27
CA GLU A 67 2.76 14.16 -11.56
C GLU A 67 4.22 13.70 -11.42
N HIS A 68 4.96 14.28 -10.49
CA HIS A 68 6.38 14.02 -10.30
C HIS A 68 6.65 12.78 -9.44
N PHE A 69 5.81 12.49 -8.44
CA PHE A 69 6.09 11.36 -7.56
C PHE A 69 5.92 10.01 -8.27
N PHE A 70 4.87 9.86 -9.10
CA PHE A 70 4.64 8.63 -9.85
C PHE A 70 3.90 8.93 -11.16
N ASN A 71 4.37 8.37 -12.26
CA ASN A 71 3.80 8.59 -13.59
C ASN A 71 3.86 7.33 -14.46
N GLU A 72 3.48 7.45 -15.74
CA GLU A 72 3.43 6.33 -16.68
C GLU A 72 4.79 5.63 -16.85
N ASN A 73 5.91 6.38 -16.81
CA ASN A 73 7.25 5.79 -16.92
C ASN A 73 7.56 4.85 -15.73
N ASP A 74 7.01 5.15 -14.57
CA ASP A 74 7.20 4.29 -13.39
C ASP A 74 6.49 2.93 -13.57
N VAL A 75 5.35 2.90 -14.25
CA VAL A 75 4.69 1.63 -14.59
C VAL A 75 5.55 0.81 -15.56
N ALA A 76 6.17 1.47 -16.56
CA ALA A 76 7.13 0.81 -17.44
C ALA A 76 8.34 0.26 -16.67
N ARG A 77 8.87 1.00 -15.67
CA ARG A 77 9.95 0.55 -14.78
C ARG A 77 9.53 -0.66 -13.95
N ILE A 78 8.35 -0.63 -13.34
CA ILE A 78 7.78 -1.76 -12.59
C ILE A 78 7.73 -3.02 -13.47
N LYS A 79 7.25 -2.88 -14.71
CA LYS A 79 7.25 -3.99 -15.68
C LYS A 79 8.64 -4.51 -15.97
N ASN A 80 9.60 -3.61 -16.25
CA ASN A 80 10.99 -3.96 -16.60
C ASN A 80 11.75 -4.60 -15.43
N LEU A 81 11.37 -4.29 -14.18
CA LEU A 81 11.89 -4.92 -12.98
C LEU A 81 11.31 -6.32 -12.72
N GLY A 82 10.39 -6.80 -13.57
CA GLY A 82 9.84 -8.15 -13.49
C GLY A 82 8.59 -8.30 -12.62
N PHE A 83 8.06 -7.20 -12.07
CA PHE A 83 6.76 -7.23 -11.38
C PHE A 83 5.63 -7.41 -12.38
N ASN A 84 4.64 -8.21 -12.01
CA ASN A 84 3.43 -8.39 -12.81
C ASN A 84 2.20 -7.70 -12.19
N CYS A 85 2.37 -7.10 -11.02
CA CYS A 85 1.32 -6.43 -10.27
C CYS A 85 1.86 -5.22 -9.51
N ALA A 86 0.99 -4.26 -9.21
CA ALA A 86 1.23 -3.24 -8.19
C ALA A 86 -0.02 -3.07 -7.31
N ARG A 87 0.20 -2.80 -6.03
CA ARG A 87 -0.83 -2.38 -5.07
C ARG A 87 -0.79 -0.86 -4.95
N LEU A 88 -1.91 -0.20 -5.18
CA LEU A 88 -2.05 1.25 -5.18
C LEU A 88 -2.82 1.72 -3.95
N PRO A 89 -2.12 2.12 -2.89
CA PRO A 89 -2.74 2.79 -1.76
C PRO A 89 -3.32 4.14 -2.15
N PHE A 90 -4.57 4.42 -1.77
CA PHE A 90 -5.16 5.73 -1.97
C PHE A 90 -5.97 6.20 -0.77
N ASN A 91 -5.91 7.50 -0.52
CA ASN A 91 -6.78 8.19 0.41
C ASN A 91 -8.14 8.46 -0.27
N TYR A 92 -9.26 8.18 0.40
CA TYR A 92 -10.60 8.45 -0.13
C TYR A 92 -10.78 9.89 -0.62
N ARG A 93 -10.06 10.85 -0.02
CA ARG A 93 -10.11 12.27 -0.39
C ARG A 93 -9.61 12.53 -1.81
N VAL A 94 -8.74 11.68 -2.34
CA VAL A 94 -8.29 11.76 -3.73
C VAL A 94 -9.47 11.62 -4.67
N LEU A 95 -10.32 10.60 -4.47
CA LEU A 95 -11.48 10.34 -5.32
C LEU A 95 -12.68 11.26 -5.02
N ALA A 96 -12.72 11.87 -3.85
CA ALA A 96 -13.70 12.92 -3.52
C ALA A 96 -13.36 14.25 -4.23
N GLY A 97 -12.12 14.45 -4.66
CA GLY A 97 -11.67 15.63 -5.39
C GLY A 97 -12.21 15.68 -6.84
N LYS A 98 -12.30 16.89 -7.40
CA LYS A 98 -12.87 17.15 -8.75
C LYS A 98 -12.24 16.28 -9.87
N ASN A 99 -10.95 15.99 -9.79
CA ASN A 99 -10.19 15.26 -10.80
C ASN A 99 -9.77 13.85 -10.36
N GLY A 100 -10.19 13.37 -9.19
CA GLY A 100 -9.70 12.13 -8.62
C GLY A 100 -9.95 10.90 -9.50
N PHE A 101 -11.14 10.77 -10.05
CA PHE A 101 -11.44 9.69 -11.00
C PHE A 101 -10.70 9.83 -12.33
N LYS A 102 -10.47 11.05 -12.83
CA LYS A 102 -9.66 11.26 -14.04
C LYS A 102 -8.22 10.81 -13.83
N LEU A 103 -7.65 11.07 -12.66
CA LEU A 103 -6.33 10.57 -12.29
C LEU A 103 -6.31 9.04 -12.25
N LEU A 104 -7.29 8.42 -11.57
CA LEU A 104 -7.37 6.97 -11.47
C LEU A 104 -7.60 6.30 -12.84
N ASP A 105 -8.39 6.93 -13.75
CA ASP A 105 -8.54 6.47 -15.14
C ASP A 105 -7.20 6.42 -15.88
N ASN A 106 -6.38 7.45 -15.70
CA ASN A 106 -5.04 7.49 -16.30
C ASN A 106 -4.18 6.35 -15.75
N VAL A 107 -4.21 6.14 -14.44
CA VAL A 107 -3.46 5.06 -13.79
C VAL A 107 -3.89 3.69 -14.33
N VAL A 108 -5.19 3.40 -14.34
CA VAL A 108 -5.73 2.13 -14.86
C VAL A 108 -5.30 1.93 -16.32
N ARG A 109 -5.37 2.98 -17.14
CA ARG A 109 -4.90 2.92 -18.53
C ARG A 109 -3.40 2.63 -18.65
N TRP A 110 -2.54 3.24 -17.81
CA TRP A 110 -1.11 2.96 -17.79
C TRP A 110 -0.83 1.50 -17.48
N PHE A 111 -1.45 0.97 -16.42
CA PHE A 111 -1.28 -0.41 -16.02
C PHE A 111 -1.77 -1.40 -17.09
N SER A 112 -2.91 -1.11 -17.73
CA SER A 112 -3.43 -1.89 -18.86
C SER A 112 -2.47 -1.87 -20.06
N LYS A 113 -1.94 -0.69 -20.43
CA LYS A 113 -0.98 -0.53 -21.54
C LYS A 113 0.27 -1.40 -21.36
N TYR A 114 0.82 -1.43 -20.15
CA TYR A 114 2.03 -2.22 -19.84
C TYR A 114 1.74 -3.67 -19.43
N LYS A 115 0.46 -4.07 -19.41
CA LYS A 115 0.04 -5.43 -19.00
C LYS A 115 0.58 -5.80 -17.62
N VAL A 116 0.45 -4.88 -16.67
CA VAL A 116 0.73 -5.07 -15.25
C VAL A 116 -0.59 -5.00 -14.51
N TYR A 117 -0.85 -5.97 -13.64
CA TYR A 117 -2.07 -5.95 -12.83
C TYR A 117 -2.03 -4.84 -11.78
N LEU A 118 -3.21 -4.34 -11.42
CA LEU A 118 -3.38 -3.29 -10.43
C LEU A 118 -4.35 -3.75 -9.34
N ILE A 119 -3.95 -3.63 -8.08
CA ILE A 119 -4.83 -3.77 -6.92
C ILE A 119 -5.11 -2.37 -6.38
N LEU A 120 -6.38 -1.97 -6.34
CA LEU A 120 -6.80 -0.71 -5.73
C LEU A 120 -7.00 -0.91 -4.24
N ASP A 121 -6.23 -0.20 -3.43
CA ASP A 121 -6.24 -0.32 -1.98
C ASP A 121 -6.78 0.95 -1.32
N LEU A 122 -7.91 0.83 -0.60
CA LEU A 122 -8.43 1.91 0.22
C LEU A 122 -7.61 2.05 1.51
N HIS A 123 -6.52 2.79 1.39
CA HIS A 123 -5.54 2.94 2.47
C HIS A 123 -5.98 3.89 3.59
N ALA A 124 -6.77 4.91 3.25
CA ALA A 124 -7.40 5.78 4.22
C ALA A 124 -8.89 5.93 3.87
N ALA A 125 -9.75 5.40 4.73
CA ALA A 125 -11.20 5.43 4.58
C ALA A 125 -11.83 6.68 5.23
N PRO A 126 -13.04 7.09 4.82
CA PRO A 126 -13.81 8.09 5.54
C PRO A 126 -13.88 7.81 7.05
N GLY A 127 -13.42 8.75 7.87
CA GLY A 127 -13.42 8.61 9.32
C GLY A 127 -12.29 7.75 9.90
N SER A 128 -11.36 7.30 9.06
CA SER A 128 -10.16 6.51 9.41
C SER A 128 -10.47 5.16 10.08
N GLN A 129 -9.89 4.10 9.57
CA GLN A 129 -10.12 2.72 10.01
C GLN A 129 -9.21 2.27 11.15
N ASN A 130 -8.12 2.99 11.38
CA ASN A 130 -7.24 2.84 12.54
C ASN A 130 -6.88 4.23 13.09
N TYR A 131 -6.00 4.30 14.07
CA TYR A 131 -5.63 5.56 14.73
C TYR A 131 -4.30 6.14 14.24
N ASP A 132 -3.67 5.51 13.25
CA ASP A 132 -2.36 5.92 12.74
C ASP A 132 -2.46 6.93 11.59
N TRP A 133 -1.36 7.64 11.33
CA TRP A 133 -1.25 8.66 10.28
C TRP A 133 -1.54 8.10 8.88
N HIS A 134 -1.18 6.84 8.59
CA HIS A 134 -1.38 6.21 7.28
C HIS A 134 -2.86 5.90 6.99
N SER A 135 -3.75 5.98 7.97
CA SER A 135 -5.19 5.99 7.75
C SER A 135 -5.78 7.42 7.69
N ASP A 136 -4.92 8.42 7.58
CA ASP A 136 -5.28 9.85 7.62
C ASP A 136 -6.05 10.24 8.92
N SER A 137 -5.64 9.65 10.05
CA SER A 137 -6.33 9.77 11.34
C SER A 137 -5.73 10.85 12.25
N ASP A 138 -6.60 11.51 12.99
CA ASP A 138 -6.24 12.40 14.12
C ASP A 138 -6.01 11.61 15.44
N GLY A 139 -5.65 10.32 15.36
CA GLY A 139 -5.49 9.43 16.52
C GLY A 139 -6.77 8.70 16.93
N VAL A 140 -7.87 8.82 16.17
CA VAL A 140 -9.16 8.17 16.46
C VAL A 140 -9.73 7.50 15.21
N ALA A 141 -10.00 6.21 15.28
CA ALA A 141 -10.67 5.44 14.24
C ALA A 141 -12.19 5.70 14.25
N LYS A 142 -12.61 6.86 13.69
CA LYS A 142 -14.01 7.32 13.71
C LYS A 142 -14.93 6.46 12.85
N LEU A 143 -14.41 5.74 11.85
CA LEU A 143 -15.14 4.82 10.97
C LEU A 143 -16.04 3.86 11.77
N TRP A 144 -15.53 3.36 12.89
CA TRP A 144 -16.23 2.39 13.74
C TRP A 144 -17.25 2.98 14.71
N ASN A 145 -17.32 4.30 14.80
CA ASN A 145 -18.16 5.02 15.78
C ASN A 145 -19.39 5.71 15.15
N ASP A 146 -19.37 5.98 13.83
CA ASP A 146 -20.42 6.71 13.15
C ASP A 146 -20.75 6.03 11.81
N ASP A 147 -22.01 5.60 11.66
CA ASP A 147 -22.48 4.88 10.48
C ASP A 147 -22.46 5.73 9.19
N LYS A 148 -22.32 7.06 9.29
CA LYS A 148 -22.13 7.91 8.11
C LYS A 148 -20.83 7.56 7.37
N PHE A 149 -19.75 7.25 8.10
CA PHE A 149 -18.48 6.88 7.48
C PHE A 149 -18.53 5.51 6.83
N ILE A 150 -19.25 4.56 7.45
CA ILE A 150 -19.56 3.26 6.83
C ILE A 150 -20.31 3.47 5.50
N LYS A 151 -21.37 4.29 5.50
CA LYS A 151 -22.13 4.61 4.28
C LYS A 151 -21.25 5.28 3.21
N GLN A 152 -20.39 6.22 3.60
CA GLN A 152 -19.46 6.89 2.68
C GLN A 152 -18.47 5.90 2.06
N THR A 153 -17.92 4.97 2.85
CA THR A 153 -17.00 3.93 2.37
C THR A 153 -17.69 2.98 1.38
N VAL A 154 -18.91 2.53 1.70
CA VAL A 154 -19.70 1.68 0.78
C VAL A 154 -20.01 2.42 -0.52
N ASN A 155 -20.43 3.71 -0.46
CA ASN A 155 -20.70 4.52 -1.64
C ASN A 155 -19.45 4.77 -2.49
N LEU A 156 -18.26 4.84 -1.89
CA LEU A 156 -17.00 4.96 -2.63
C LEU A 156 -16.77 3.71 -3.48
N TRP A 157 -16.91 2.53 -2.90
CA TRP A 157 -16.77 1.26 -3.63
C TRP A 157 -17.87 1.03 -4.67
N ASP A 158 -19.08 1.51 -4.42
CA ASP A 158 -20.16 1.52 -5.43
C ASP A 158 -19.73 2.32 -6.68
N LYS A 159 -19.13 3.49 -6.51
CA LYS A 159 -18.64 4.32 -7.61
C LYS A 159 -17.45 3.68 -8.35
N ILE A 160 -16.48 3.13 -7.60
CA ILE A 160 -15.29 2.48 -8.16
C ILE A 160 -15.71 1.27 -9.00
N SER A 161 -16.51 0.37 -8.44
CA SER A 161 -16.94 -0.85 -9.13
C SER A 161 -17.80 -0.56 -10.35
N LYS A 162 -18.72 0.41 -10.31
CA LYS A 162 -19.47 0.83 -11.49
C LYS A 162 -18.57 1.28 -12.63
N ARG A 163 -17.49 1.99 -12.28
CA ARG A 163 -16.57 2.57 -13.28
C ARG A 163 -15.64 1.55 -13.88
N TYR A 164 -15.10 0.65 -13.07
CA TYR A 164 -13.97 -0.21 -13.46
C TYR A 164 -14.30 -1.68 -13.63
N LYS A 165 -15.55 -2.12 -13.51
CA LYS A 165 -15.98 -3.53 -13.57
C LYS A 165 -15.49 -4.34 -14.78
N ASN A 166 -15.13 -3.66 -15.87
CA ASN A 166 -14.70 -4.30 -17.11
C ASN A 166 -13.19 -4.19 -17.36
N GLU A 167 -12.42 -3.65 -16.40
CA GLU A 167 -10.98 -3.39 -16.56
C GLU A 167 -10.16 -4.64 -16.27
N GLY A 168 -9.80 -5.39 -17.30
CA GLY A 168 -9.15 -6.71 -17.18
C GLY A 168 -7.79 -6.69 -16.48
N TYR A 169 -7.12 -5.54 -16.37
CA TYR A 169 -5.85 -5.39 -15.67
C TYR A 169 -6.02 -4.88 -14.22
N ILE A 170 -7.21 -4.63 -13.74
CA ILE A 170 -7.46 -4.58 -12.30
C ILE A 170 -7.51 -6.03 -11.81
N ALA A 171 -6.56 -6.42 -10.93
CA ALA A 171 -6.55 -7.74 -10.31
C ALA A 171 -7.67 -7.87 -9.27
N GLY A 172 -7.92 -6.79 -8.55
CA GLY A 172 -8.95 -6.74 -7.51
C GLY A 172 -8.90 -5.49 -6.66
N TYR A 173 -9.71 -5.50 -5.61
CA TYR A 173 -9.89 -4.41 -4.67
C TYR A 173 -9.48 -4.85 -3.28
N ASP A 174 -8.48 -4.20 -2.70
CA ASP A 174 -8.14 -4.30 -1.28
C ASP A 174 -9.03 -3.28 -0.54
N ILE A 175 -10.12 -3.80 0.00
CA ILE A 175 -11.30 -2.97 0.28
C ILE A 175 -11.17 -2.10 1.52
N LEU A 176 -10.21 -2.39 2.40
CA LEU A 176 -9.88 -1.55 3.55
C LEU A 176 -8.52 -1.96 4.13
N ASN A 177 -7.55 -1.08 4.05
CA ASN A 177 -6.22 -1.28 4.62
C ASN A 177 -6.25 -1.24 6.16
N GLU A 178 -5.64 -2.23 6.80
CA GLU A 178 -5.24 -2.26 8.22
C GLU A 178 -6.32 -1.78 9.23
N PRO A 179 -7.49 -2.39 9.24
CA PRO A 179 -8.51 -2.03 10.21
C PRO A 179 -8.07 -2.34 11.64
N VAL A 180 -8.36 -1.41 12.57
CA VAL A 180 -8.12 -1.62 14.02
C VAL A 180 -9.34 -1.23 14.83
N THR A 181 -9.98 -2.21 15.46
CA THR A 181 -11.14 -1.95 16.32
C THR A 181 -11.41 -3.08 17.31
N LYS A 182 -11.93 -2.72 18.49
CA LYS A 182 -12.52 -3.70 19.43
C LYS A 182 -13.91 -4.17 18.98
N LYS A 183 -14.54 -3.44 18.02
CA LYS A 183 -15.88 -3.72 17.49
C LYS A 183 -15.79 -4.61 16.25
N VAL A 184 -15.15 -5.79 16.32
CA VAL A 184 -14.84 -6.65 15.17
C VAL A 184 -16.06 -6.96 14.30
N ASN A 185 -17.25 -7.07 14.89
CA ASN A 185 -18.47 -7.29 14.10
C ASN A 185 -18.76 -6.13 13.11
N LYS A 186 -18.33 -4.89 13.39
CA LYS A 186 -18.49 -3.77 12.44
C LYS A 186 -17.60 -3.95 11.20
N ILE A 187 -16.44 -4.59 11.33
CA ILE A 187 -15.60 -4.97 10.16
C ILE A 187 -16.39 -5.94 9.28
N ASN A 188 -16.95 -6.99 9.84
CA ASN A 188 -17.73 -7.98 9.10
C ASN A 188 -18.93 -7.36 8.39
N ILE A 189 -19.64 -6.45 9.05
CA ILE A 189 -20.80 -5.72 8.47
C ILE A 189 -20.33 -4.82 7.32
N LEU A 190 -19.25 -4.07 7.51
CA LEU A 190 -18.72 -3.18 6.48
C LEU A 190 -18.29 -3.97 5.23
N TYR A 191 -17.54 -5.06 5.41
CA TYR A 191 -17.10 -5.91 4.31
C TYR A 191 -18.27 -6.52 3.54
N SER A 192 -19.27 -7.07 4.24
CA SER A 192 -20.47 -7.57 3.57
C SER A 192 -21.12 -6.49 2.72
N ARG A 193 -21.34 -5.29 3.25
CA ARG A 193 -21.98 -4.19 2.52
C ARG A 193 -21.16 -3.72 1.31
N ILE A 194 -19.84 -3.68 1.42
CA ILE A 194 -18.96 -3.32 0.29
C ILE A 194 -19.05 -4.39 -0.80
N ILE A 195 -18.93 -5.66 -0.44
CA ILE A 195 -19.01 -6.77 -1.39
C ILE A 195 -20.38 -6.79 -2.08
N ASP A 196 -21.47 -6.61 -1.33
CA ASP A 196 -22.82 -6.58 -1.86
C ASP A 196 -23.00 -5.50 -2.95
N VAL A 197 -22.49 -4.28 -2.74
CA VAL A 197 -22.60 -3.22 -3.76
C VAL A 197 -21.70 -3.48 -4.97
N ILE A 198 -20.50 -4.02 -4.78
CA ILE A 198 -19.60 -4.39 -5.88
C ILE A 198 -20.27 -5.45 -6.76
N ARG A 199 -20.79 -6.52 -6.16
CA ARG A 199 -21.46 -7.62 -6.90
C ARG A 199 -22.79 -7.18 -7.53
N LYS A 200 -23.54 -6.29 -6.88
CA LYS A 200 -24.74 -5.66 -7.47
C LYS A 200 -24.43 -4.91 -8.76
N ASN A 201 -23.23 -4.32 -8.88
CA ASN A 201 -22.78 -3.65 -10.09
C ASN A 201 -22.29 -4.62 -11.18
N LYS A 202 -22.39 -5.94 -10.97
CA LYS A 202 -21.88 -6.99 -11.85
C LYS A 202 -20.36 -6.87 -12.05
N ASP A 203 -19.66 -6.47 -11.01
CA ASP A 203 -18.22 -6.43 -10.97
C ASP A 203 -17.71 -7.72 -10.31
N HIS A 204 -16.87 -8.44 -11.03
CA HIS A 204 -16.36 -9.76 -10.65
C HIS A 204 -14.86 -9.75 -10.28
N HIS A 205 -14.27 -8.58 -10.05
CA HIS A 205 -12.88 -8.51 -9.57
C HIS A 205 -12.71 -9.22 -8.21
N ILE A 206 -11.50 -9.71 -7.96
CA ILE A 206 -11.17 -10.33 -6.68
C ILE A 206 -11.31 -9.29 -5.57
N ILE A 207 -11.92 -9.69 -4.46
CA ILE A 207 -11.94 -8.87 -3.25
C ILE A 207 -10.82 -9.34 -2.33
N PHE A 208 -9.86 -8.47 -2.05
CA PHE A 208 -8.86 -8.67 -1.03
C PHE A 208 -9.40 -8.16 0.29
N ILE A 209 -9.38 -8.99 1.33
CA ILE A 209 -9.99 -8.73 2.63
C ILE A 209 -8.92 -8.81 3.70
N GLU A 210 -8.73 -7.73 4.42
CA GLU A 210 -7.79 -7.67 5.54
C GLU A 210 -8.45 -8.00 6.87
N PRO A 211 -7.82 -8.83 7.72
CA PRO A 211 -8.29 -9.03 9.10
C PRO A 211 -7.98 -7.82 9.98
N ASN A 212 -8.47 -7.87 11.22
CA ASN A 212 -8.25 -6.81 12.22
C ASN A 212 -6.78 -6.69 12.66
N MET A 213 -6.47 -5.66 13.47
CA MET A 213 -5.14 -5.42 14.06
C MET A 213 -4.03 -5.39 13.00
N TRP A 214 -4.11 -4.38 12.11
CA TRP A 214 -3.15 -4.15 11.02
C TRP A 214 -2.97 -5.39 10.14
N ALA A 215 -4.09 -5.94 9.64
CA ALA A 215 -4.12 -7.09 8.73
C ALA A 215 -3.49 -8.38 9.31
N ALA A 216 -3.50 -8.56 10.64
CA ALA A 216 -2.80 -9.66 11.29
C ALA A 216 -3.67 -10.57 12.18
N ASP A 217 -4.82 -10.12 12.70
CA ASP A 217 -5.65 -10.87 13.64
C ASP A 217 -7.01 -11.26 13.05
N PHE A 218 -7.19 -12.57 12.88
CA PHE A 218 -8.43 -13.18 12.38
C PHE A 218 -9.50 -13.44 13.45
N LYS A 219 -9.24 -13.09 14.73
CA LYS A 219 -10.20 -13.33 15.79
C LYS A 219 -11.51 -12.57 15.55
N GLY A 220 -12.61 -13.29 15.40
CA GLY A 220 -13.94 -12.74 15.13
C GLY A 220 -14.17 -12.26 13.71
N ILE A 221 -13.17 -12.33 12.81
CA ILE A 221 -13.34 -12.09 11.39
C ILE A 221 -14.03 -13.30 10.75
N LYS A 222 -15.08 -13.04 10.02
CA LYS A 222 -15.86 -14.07 9.31
C LYS A 222 -15.36 -14.23 7.88
N LYS A 223 -15.29 -15.48 7.42
CA LYS A 223 -15.09 -15.78 6.00
C LYS A 223 -16.18 -15.09 5.18
N SER A 224 -15.79 -14.47 4.06
CA SER A 224 -16.76 -13.95 3.10
C SER A 224 -17.65 -15.06 2.54
N LYS A 225 -18.90 -14.68 2.23
CA LYS A 225 -19.82 -15.54 1.45
C LYS A 225 -19.57 -15.46 -0.06
N ASP A 226 -18.79 -14.48 -0.49
CA ASP A 226 -18.39 -14.33 -1.89
C ASP A 226 -17.34 -15.38 -2.24
N ASP A 227 -17.45 -15.99 -3.41
CA ASP A 227 -16.55 -17.06 -3.84
C ASP A 227 -15.27 -16.52 -4.49
N ASN A 228 -15.24 -15.24 -4.86
CA ASN A 228 -14.09 -14.63 -5.53
C ASN A 228 -13.37 -13.61 -4.63
N PHE A 229 -12.81 -14.11 -3.53
CA PHE A 229 -12.00 -13.28 -2.61
C PHE A 229 -10.71 -13.97 -2.20
N ALA A 230 -9.76 -13.19 -1.71
CA ALA A 230 -8.52 -13.62 -1.10
C ALA A 230 -8.35 -12.93 0.25
N TRP A 231 -7.72 -13.58 1.21
CA TRP A 231 -7.26 -12.90 2.40
C TRP A 231 -6.02 -12.06 2.07
N SER A 232 -6.02 -10.78 2.46
CA SER A 232 -4.86 -9.90 2.42
C SER A 232 -4.29 -9.78 3.83
N VAL A 233 -2.98 -10.04 4.00
CA VAL A 233 -2.31 -10.00 5.30
C VAL A 233 -1.02 -9.21 5.20
N HIS A 234 -0.61 -8.57 6.29
CA HIS A 234 0.66 -7.84 6.36
C HIS A 234 1.67 -8.58 7.23
N PHE A 235 2.95 -8.56 6.83
CA PHE A 235 3.99 -9.27 7.51
C PHE A 235 5.26 -8.45 7.70
N TYR A 236 5.45 -7.94 8.90
CA TYR A 236 6.61 -7.16 9.31
C TYR A 236 7.33 -7.75 10.54
N LEU A 237 7.06 -9.01 10.90
CA LEU A 237 7.64 -9.60 12.11
C LEU A 237 9.11 -10.05 11.92
N PRO A 238 9.95 -9.87 12.96
CA PRO A 238 9.66 -9.11 14.18
C PRO A 238 9.81 -7.60 13.93
N ILE A 239 8.84 -6.81 14.34
CA ILE A 239 8.74 -5.38 13.99
C ILE A 239 9.95 -4.57 14.45
N ASN A 240 10.52 -4.89 15.62
CA ASN A 240 11.73 -4.23 16.12
C ASN A 240 12.93 -4.40 15.19
N PHE A 241 12.96 -5.48 14.40
CA PHE A 241 13.96 -5.72 13.37
C PHE A 241 13.61 -4.99 12.08
N THR A 242 12.42 -5.21 11.56
CA THR A 242 12.03 -4.69 10.23
C THR A 242 11.89 -3.18 10.20
N PHE A 243 11.49 -2.55 11.31
CA PHE A 243 11.41 -1.10 11.46
C PHE A 243 12.69 -0.50 12.06
N ASN A 244 13.71 -1.35 12.29
CA ASN A 244 14.98 -0.93 12.86
C ASN A 244 14.89 -0.17 14.20
N TRP A 245 13.88 -0.47 15.01
CA TRP A 245 13.74 0.09 16.36
C TRP A 245 14.82 -0.41 17.31
N ASN A 246 15.39 -1.59 17.01
CA ASN A 246 16.58 -2.09 17.68
C ASN A 246 17.63 -2.51 16.62
N PRO A 247 18.61 -1.63 16.32
CA PRO A 247 19.61 -1.88 15.29
C PRO A 247 20.60 -3.00 15.62
N LEU A 248 20.64 -3.47 16.87
CA LEU A 248 21.51 -4.56 17.31
C LEU A 248 20.91 -5.95 17.03
N LEU A 249 19.63 -6.03 16.65
CA LEU A 249 19.01 -7.31 16.35
C LEU A 249 19.61 -7.93 15.09
N LYS A 250 19.90 -9.22 15.17
CA LYS A 250 20.29 -10.03 14.01
C LYS A 250 19.04 -10.42 13.21
N CYS A 251 19.23 -10.75 11.92
CA CYS A 251 18.17 -11.32 11.10
C CYS A 251 17.57 -12.55 11.81
N PRO A 252 16.25 -12.60 12.00
CA PRO A 252 15.59 -13.75 12.63
C PRO A 252 15.81 -15.02 11.78
N PRO A 253 15.93 -16.19 12.41
CA PRO A 253 16.02 -17.44 11.68
C PRO A 253 14.78 -17.67 10.80
N ARG A 254 14.97 -18.26 9.61
CA ARG A 254 13.87 -18.59 8.70
C ARG A 254 12.78 -19.44 9.39
N ALA A 255 13.17 -20.35 10.27
CA ALA A 255 12.24 -21.20 11.02
C ALA A 255 11.29 -20.37 11.91
N TYR A 256 11.78 -19.31 12.56
CA TYR A 256 10.94 -18.39 13.33
C TYR A 256 9.92 -17.70 12.43
N MET A 257 10.37 -17.15 11.31
CA MET A 257 9.49 -16.44 10.37
C MET A 257 8.43 -17.39 9.79
N LYS A 258 8.84 -18.60 9.42
CA LYS A 258 7.92 -19.65 8.95
C LYS A 258 6.86 -20.00 10.01
N LYS A 259 7.26 -20.12 11.28
CA LYS A 259 6.33 -20.36 12.39
C LYS A 259 5.27 -19.26 12.52
N GLU A 260 5.68 -17.98 12.39
CA GLU A 260 4.75 -16.87 12.42
C GLU A 260 3.78 -16.87 11.22
N LEU A 261 4.28 -17.14 10.02
CA LEU A 261 3.49 -17.22 8.78
C LEU A 261 2.56 -18.45 8.75
N MET A 262 2.89 -19.52 9.45
CA MET A 262 2.02 -20.71 9.58
C MET A 262 0.64 -20.37 10.18
N LYS A 263 0.50 -19.27 10.91
CA LYS A 263 -0.82 -18.81 11.42
C LYS A 263 -1.75 -18.50 10.24
N PHE A 264 -1.24 -17.78 9.24
CA PHE A 264 -1.99 -17.45 8.02
C PHE A 264 -2.17 -18.68 7.10
N LYS A 265 -1.16 -19.57 7.05
CA LYS A 265 -1.30 -20.84 6.31
C LYS A 265 -2.45 -21.68 6.82
N LYS A 266 -2.64 -21.78 8.14
CA LYS A 266 -3.79 -22.47 8.74
C LYS A 266 -5.12 -21.81 8.35
N ILE A 267 -5.19 -20.50 8.25
CA ILE A 267 -6.39 -19.78 7.78
C ILE A 267 -6.66 -20.11 6.31
N GLN A 268 -5.62 -20.09 5.45
CA GLN A 268 -5.74 -20.50 4.06
C GLN A 268 -6.32 -21.93 3.91
N GLU A 269 -5.82 -22.87 4.71
CA GLU A 269 -6.28 -24.26 4.67
C GLU A 269 -7.73 -24.39 5.16
N ARG A 270 -8.07 -23.71 6.26
CA ARG A 270 -9.42 -23.72 6.84
C ARG A 270 -10.46 -23.18 5.86
N ASP A 271 -10.14 -22.05 5.22
CA ASP A 271 -11.11 -21.31 4.41
C ASP A 271 -11.05 -21.70 2.94
N ASN A 272 -10.02 -22.41 2.51
CA ASN A 272 -9.74 -22.82 1.12
C ASN A 272 -9.78 -21.62 0.15
N VAL A 273 -9.05 -20.54 0.47
CA VAL A 273 -8.93 -19.31 -0.33
C VAL A 273 -7.48 -18.89 -0.47
N PRO A 274 -7.12 -18.08 -1.48
CA PRO A 274 -5.76 -17.56 -1.60
C PRO A 274 -5.36 -16.66 -0.44
N ILE A 275 -4.04 -16.62 -0.15
CA ILE A 275 -3.41 -15.56 0.65
C ILE A 275 -2.65 -14.64 -0.29
N PHE A 276 -2.86 -13.35 -0.13
CA PHE A 276 -2.05 -12.29 -0.66
C PHE A 276 -1.35 -11.58 0.53
N VAL A 277 -0.02 -11.54 0.52
CA VAL A 277 0.70 -10.73 1.49
C VAL A 277 0.73 -9.29 0.95
N GLY A 278 -0.26 -8.48 1.38
CA GLY A 278 -0.50 -7.13 0.87
C GLY A 278 0.66 -6.18 1.14
N GLU A 279 1.36 -6.40 2.26
CA GLU A 279 2.57 -5.66 2.60
C GLU A 279 3.59 -6.54 3.33
N PHE A 280 4.84 -6.40 2.94
CA PHE A 280 6.02 -6.83 3.68
C PHE A 280 7.21 -5.97 3.24
N GLY A 281 8.10 -5.67 4.14
CA GLY A 281 9.26 -4.82 3.86
C GLY A 281 10.16 -4.69 5.07
N VAL A 282 11.30 -4.04 4.90
CA VAL A 282 12.30 -3.88 5.95
C VAL A 282 13.06 -2.57 5.76
N ALA A 283 13.38 -1.90 6.86
CA ALA A 283 14.21 -0.71 6.86
C ALA A 283 15.65 -1.05 6.42
N SER A 284 16.30 -0.14 5.71
CA SER A 284 17.74 -0.22 5.47
C SER A 284 18.48 -0.22 6.80
N ARG A 285 19.30 -1.23 6.99
CA ARG A 285 20.13 -1.37 8.18
C ARG A 285 21.60 -1.03 7.84
N CYS A 286 22.50 -1.42 8.70
CA CYS A 286 23.91 -1.29 8.43
C CYS A 286 24.25 -1.93 7.07
N THR A 287 24.82 -1.14 6.17
CA THR A 287 25.19 -1.58 4.82
C THR A 287 26.21 -2.72 4.79
N GLU A 288 26.97 -2.89 5.86
CA GLU A 288 28.02 -3.92 5.95
C GLU A 288 27.49 -5.31 6.30
N CYS A 289 26.33 -5.43 6.96
CA CYS A 289 25.83 -6.73 7.43
C CYS A 289 24.69 -7.34 6.60
N HIS A 290 24.07 -6.60 5.71
CA HIS A 290 23.00 -7.06 4.80
C HIS A 290 21.91 -7.93 5.46
N ALA A 291 21.67 -7.71 6.74
CA ALA A 291 20.70 -8.50 7.52
C ALA A 291 19.27 -8.33 7.01
N GLU A 292 18.95 -7.14 6.49
CA GLU A 292 17.68 -6.82 5.84
C GLU A 292 17.45 -7.65 4.58
N LEU A 293 18.48 -7.82 3.75
CA LEU A 293 18.41 -8.62 2.52
C LEU A 293 18.14 -10.09 2.83
N LYS A 294 18.78 -10.62 3.87
CA LYS A 294 18.55 -11.98 4.34
C LYS A 294 17.13 -12.18 4.85
N TRP A 295 16.57 -11.17 5.54
CA TRP A 295 15.16 -11.20 5.97
C TRP A 295 14.22 -11.27 4.78
N VAL A 296 14.43 -10.44 3.74
CA VAL A 296 13.62 -10.47 2.52
C VAL A 296 13.73 -11.82 1.81
N GLU A 297 14.93 -12.38 1.66
CA GLU A 297 15.14 -13.67 1.03
C GLU A 297 14.43 -14.81 1.80
N HIS A 298 14.56 -14.84 3.13
CA HIS A 298 13.84 -15.79 3.96
C HIS A 298 12.34 -15.68 3.78
N THR A 299 11.80 -14.46 3.83
CA THR A 299 10.37 -14.18 3.69
C THR A 299 9.83 -14.65 2.35
N LEU A 300 10.47 -14.23 1.25
CA LEU A 300 10.06 -14.62 -0.11
C LEU A 300 10.18 -16.13 -0.35
N SER A 301 11.21 -16.77 0.23
CA SER A 301 11.37 -18.23 0.14
C SER A 301 10.20 -18.98 0.80
N ILE A 302 9.62 -18.42 1.88
CA ILE A 302 8.45 -19.00 2.55
C ILE A 302 7.19 -18.72 1.74
N PHE A 303 7.03 -17.53 1.18
CA PHE A 303 5.88 -17.21 0.32
C PHE A 303 5.84 -18.15 -0.89
N LYS A 304 6.99 -18.38 -1.54
CA LYS A 304 7.12 -19.36 -2.62
C LYS A 304 6.75 -20.78 -2.19
N GLU A 305 7.24 -21.21 -1.02
CA GLU A 305 6.90 -22.52 -0.45
C GLU A 305 5.40 -22.68 -0.21
N PHE A 306 4.70 -21.61 0.19
CA PHE A 306 3.27 -21.61 0.46
C PHE A 306 2.39 -21.33 -0.77
N GLY A 307 2.98 -20.94 -1.89
CA GLY A 307 2.27 -20.56 -3.12
C GLY A 307 1.51 -19.23 -2.96
N TRP A 308 2.08 -18.27 -2.21
CA TRP A 308 1.42 -17.01 -1.95
C TRP A 308 1.81 -15.91 -2.91
N SER A 309 0.83 -15.10 -3.28
CA SER A 309 1.04 -13.80 -3.91
C SER A 309 1.48 -12.77 -2.87
N TRP A 310 2.23 -11.75 -3.28
CA TRP A 310 2.82 -10.79 -2.34
C TRP A 310 3.02 -9.40 -2.95
N SER A 311 3.16 -8.38 -2.11
CA SER A 311 3.48 -6.99 -2.48
C SER A 311 4.58 -6.44 -1.58
N TYR A 312 5.74 -6.12 -2.16
CA TYR A 312 6.84 -5.51 -1.42
C TYR A 312 6.51 -4.04 -1.10
N TRP A 313 6.70 -3.66 0.13
CA TRP A 313 6.52 -2.29 0.61
C TRP A 313 7.89 -1.62 0.79
N THR A 314 8.32 -0.66 -0.10
CA THR A 314 7.51 0.05 -1.08
C THR A 314 8.30 0.32 -2.37
N TYR A 315 7.66 0.91 -3.39
CA TYR A 315 8.30 1.23 -4.67
C TYR A 315 9.37 2.29 -4.52
N LYS A 316 9.06 3.41 -3.87
CA LYS A 316 9.95 4.57 -3.76
C LYS A 316 9.82 5.26 -2.42
N SER A 317 10.96 5.59 -1.80
CA SER A 317 10.99 6.42 -0.59
C SER A 317 12.33 7.15 -0.45
N VAL A 318 12.29 8.25 0.30
CA VAL A 318 13.52 8.80 0.87
C VAL A 318 14.01 7.82 1.93
N ALA A 319 15.20 7.25 1.73
CA ALA A 319 15.72 6.24 2.62
C ALA A 319 15.98 6.80 4.02
N GLY A 320 15.51 6.07 5.00
CA GLY A 320 15.61 6.41 6.42
C GLY A 320 16.23 5.27 7.22
N ALA A 321 16.60 5.56 8.45
CA ALA A 321 17.08 4.54 9.36
C ALA A 321 15.94 3.70 9.96
N LEU A 322 14.71 4.19 9.92
CA LEU A 322 13.54 3.58 10.54
C LEU A 322 12.47 3.31 9.48
N VAL A 323 11.65 2.31 9.70
CA VAL A 323 10.56 1.81 8.84
C VAL A 323 11.03 1.31 7.46
N PRO A 324 10.23 0.52 6.73
CA PRO A 324 10.61 -0.05 5.44
C PRO A 324 11.00 0.99 4.40
N ASP A 325 12.08 0.72 3.66
CA ASP A 325 12.57 1.58 2.60
C ASP A 325 12.06 1.17 1.21
N GLY A 326 12.10 2.14 0.28
CA GLY A 326 11.75 1.91 -1.10
C GLY A 326 12.75 1.04 -1.86
N LEU A 327 12.25 0.35 -2.89
CA LEU A 327 13.09 -0.30 -3.89
C LEU A 327 13.91 0.73 -4.67
N TYR A 328 13.29 1.86 -5.03
CA TYR A 328 13.97 3.09 -5.41
C TYR A 328 14.13 3.98 -4.18
N ARG A 329 15.34 4.45 -3.92
CA ARG A 329 15.65 5.23 -2.73
C ARG A 329 16.65 6.35 -3.00
N ILE A 330 16.55 7.42 -2.22
CA ILE A 330 17.47 8.53 -2.22
C ILE A 330 18.03 8.71 -0.82
N PHE A 331 19.36 8.87 -0.72
CA PHE A 331 20.07 9.12 0.54
C PHE A 331 20.61 10.54 0.51
N ASP A 332 20.64 11.19 1.68
CA ASP A 332 21.35 12.45 1.93
C ASP A 332 21.20 13.52 0.83
N HIS A 333 20.00 13.66 0.28
CA HIS A 333 19.71 14.74 -0.65
C HIS A 333 19.35 16.03 0.11
N GLU A 334 19.89 17.19 -0.32
CA GLU A 334 19.69 18.49 0.35
C GLU A 334 18.22 18.86 0.63
N MET A 335 17.28 18.41 -0.25
CA MET A 335 15.84 18.65 -0.09
C MET A 335 15.22 17.77 1.02
N PHE A 336 15.91 16.75 1.49
CA PHE A 336 15.43 15.79 2.48
C PHE A 336 16.39 15.60 3.66
N ARG A 337 17.45 16.42 3.77
CA ARG A 337 18.40 16.32 4.87
C ARG A 337 17.72 16.46 6.22
N ARG A 338 18.12 15.58 7.14
CA ARG A 338 17.59 15.53 8.51
C ARG A 338 18.34 16.41 9.50
N ASP A 339 19.42 17.07 9.09
CA ASP A 339 20.25 17.96 9.89
C ASP A 339 19.63 19.33 10.16
N SER A 340 18.52 19.63 9.51
CA SER A 340 17.74 20.83 9.75
C SER A 340 16.66 20.61 10.81
N VAL A 341 16.22 21.69 11.41
CA VAL A 341 15.20 21.75 12.48
C VAL A 341 13.84 21.17 12.04
N ALA A 342 13.61 20.96 10.74
CA ALA A 342 12.36 20.43 10.19
C ALA A 342 12.62 19.52 8.97
N PRO A 343 12.95 18.24 9.17
CA PRO A 343 13.13 17.29 8.07
C PRO A 343 11.79 16.85 7.46
N GLY A 344 11.79 16.57 6.15
CA GLY A 344 10.69 15.93 5.46
C GLY A 344 9.46 16.77 5.23
N MET A 345 8.27 16.25 5.52
CA MET A 345 7.01 16.94 5.23
C MET A 345 6.93 18.32 5.85
N GLU A 346 7.44 18.52 7.04
CA GLU A 346 7.50 19.84 7.68
C GLU A 346 8.38 20.82 6.90
N ASN A 347 9.45 20.33 6.29
CA ASN A 347 10.35 21.16 5.48
C ASN A 347 9.72 21.57 4.15
N ILE A 348 8.80 20.77 3.62
CA ILE A 348 8.08 21.10 2.37
C ILE A 348 7.35 22.44 2.49
N TYR A 349 6.84 22.80 3.66
CA TYR A 349 6.20 24.10 3.86
C TYR A 349 7.13 25.28 3.52
N ASN A 350 8.40 25.19 3.91
CA ASN A 350 9.38 26.23 3.62
C ASN A 350 9.75 26.21 2.13
N ILE A 351 9.98 25.02 1.56
CA ILE A 351 10.38 24.84 0.17
C ILE A 351 9.36 25.41 -0.80
N LEU A 352 8.06 25.25 -0.52
CA LEU A 352 6.98 25.77 -1.35
C LEU A 352 6.97 27.31 -1.44
N GLY A 353 7.63 28.00 -0.52
CA GLY A 353 7.79 29.45 -0.54
C GLY A 353 8.86 29.95 -1.51
N TYR A 354 9.90 29.18 -1.85
CA TYR A 354 11.04 29.67 -2.63
C TYR A 354 11.65 28.70 -3.67
N ASN A 355 11.48 27.39 -3.53
CA ASN A 355 12.19 26.42 -4.40
C ASN A 355 11.33 25.22 -4.85
N GLU A 356 10.05 25.43 -5.05
CA GLU A 356 9.08 24.39 -5.33
C GLU A 356 9.37 23.57 -6.60
N LYS A 357 9.82 24.22 -7.68
CA LYS A 357 10.12 23.52 -8.96
C LYS A 357 11.26 22.51 -8.80
N LYS A 358 12.28 22.86 -8.02
CA LYS A 358 13.37 21.94 -7.71
C LYS A 358 12.89 20.78 -6.87
N PHE A 359 12.06 21.07 -5.86
CA PHE A 359 11.45 20.03 -5.01
C PHE A 359 10.67 19.01 -5.85
N TYR A 360 9.74 19.44 -6.72
CA TYR A 360 8.97 18.50 -7.55
C TYR A 360 9.87 17.65 -8.45
N ARG A 361 10.82 18.26 -9.16
CA ARG A 361 11.78 17.51 -9.98
C ARG A 361 12.58 16.50 -9.19
N THR A 362 12.92 16.79 -7.94
CA THR A 362 13.63 15.84 -7.07
C THR A 362 12.79 14.60 -6.80
N LEU A 363 11.46 14.70 -6.89
CA LEU A 363 10.56 13.54 -6.72
C LEU A 363 10.53 12.61 -7.92
N ASP A 364 11.03 13.01 -9.09
CA ASP A 364 11.10 12.12 -10.26
C ASP A 364 11.96 10.91 -9.96
N THR A 365 11.50 9.71 -10.32
CA THR A 365 12.17 8.44 -10.02
C THR A 365 13.58 8.35 -10.59
N ASP A 366 13.89 9.13 -11.63
CA ASP A 366 15.25 9.24 -12.19
C ASP A 366 16.29 9.78 -11.20
N ASN A 367 15.86 10.49 -10.17
CA ASN A 367 16.72 10.99 -9.10
C ASN A 367 16.92 9.97 -7.96
N PHE A 368 16.20 8.86 -8.00
CA PHE A 368 16.29 7.79 -7.01
C PHE A 368 17.16 6.65 -7.53
N SER A 369 17.96 6.06 -6.65
CA SER A 369 18.79 4.93 -6.98
C SER A 369 18.06 3.62 -6.73
N LEU A 370 18.09 2.71 -7.70
CA LEU A 370 17.58 1.34 -7.52
C LEU A 370 18.46 0.59 -6.51
N HIS A 371 17.84 -0.02 -5.52
CA HIS A 371 18.50 -0.97 -4.63
C HIS A 371 18.75 -2.29 -5.36
N LYS A 372 19.88 -2.38 -6.10
CA LYS A 372 20.17 -3.49 -7.00
C LYS A 372 20.20 -4.85 -6.31
N GLU A 373 20.78 -4.95 -5.11
CA GLU A 373 20.88 -6.20 -4.35
C GLU A 373 19.51 -6.68 -3.88
N LEU A 374 18.66 -5.77 -3.39
CA LEU A 374 17.30 -6.06 -3.03
C LEU A 374 16.49 -6.54 -4.25
N HIS A 375 16.61 -5.83 -5.37
CA HIS A 375 15.96 -6.22 -6.62
C HIS A 375 16.42 -7.60 -7.09
N LYS A 376 17.73 -7.89 -7.03
CA LYS A 376 18.28 -9.21 -7.37
C LYS A 376 17.70 -10.34 -6.53
N ILE A 377 17.37 -10.09 -5.27
CA ILE A 377 16.69 -11.07 -4.41
C ILE A 377 15.24 -11.21 -4.84
N ILE A 378 14.50 -10.11 -4.91
CA ILE A 378 13.07 -10.10 -5.26
C ILE A 378 12.81 -10.79 -6.61
N SER A 379 13.66 -10.55 -7.60
CA SER A 379 13.51 -11.10 -8.96
C SER A 379 13.69 -12.62 -9.09
N ARG A 380 14.16 -13.31 -8.02
CA ARG A 380 14.26 -14.79 -7.98
C ARG A 380 12.95 -15.48 -7.62
N TYR A 381 12.03 -14.73 -7.10
CA TYR A 381 10.77 -15.20 -6.56
C TYR A 381 9.58 -14.65 -7.34
#